data_2c68da5b7a0ac9b8e23c058bc3de68a4
#
_entry.id   2c68da5b7a0ac9b8e23c058bc3de68a4
#
_cell.length_a   1.000
_cell.length_b   1.000
_cell.length_c   1.000
_cell.angle_alpha   90.00
_cell.angle_beta   90.00
_cell.angle_gamma   90.00
#
_symmetry.space_group_name_H-M   'P 1'
#
loop_
_entity.id
_entity.type
_entity.pdbx_description
1 polymer ?
#
loop_
_entity_poly.entity_id
_entity_poly.type
_entity_poly.pdbx_seq_one_letter_code
_entity_poly.pdbx_strand_id
1 'polypeptide(L)'
;GGMCMIKDILDDVKNRMQKSVQALAKDFTTIRTGRANPAIFDNVKVETYGTEMPLNQVATISCPEPRLVVIQPWDRTNLGAIEKAILKSNLSLTPNNDGNIIRIQIPELTEERRKEYVKMIKQKAEDCKVAIRNIRRDGNDMIKDLEKSKDISEDEAKNALDEVQKLTDKFVGEVQMMTDNKEKEIMSL
;
A
#
# COMPACT_ATOMS: atom_id res chain seq x y z
N GLY A 1 19.14 31.92 -5.98
CA GLY A 1 19.52 32.20 -4.61
C GLY A 1 19.33 31.06 -3.66
N GLY A 2 19.77 31.31 -2.42
CA GLY A 2 19.69 30.32 -1.33
C GLY A 2 18.28 29.81 -1.05
N MET A 3 17.26 30.66 -1.19
CA MET A 3 15.86 30.25 -0.98
C MET A 3 15.38 29.23 -1.99
N CYS A 4 15.84 29.32 -3.27
CA CYS A 4 15.50 28.32 -4.28
C CYS A 4 16.16 26.97 -3.97
N MET A 5 17.41 27.00 -3.48
CA MET A 5 18.14 25.79 -3.09
C MET A 5 17.44 25.09 -1.91
N ILE A 6 17.02 25.85 -0.90
CA ILE A 6 16.26 25.33 0.25
C ILE A 6 14.94 24.71 -0.21
N LYS A 7 14.21 25.43 -1.07
CA LYS A 7 12.94 24.92 -1.61
C LYS A 7 13.12 23.59 -2.33
N ASP A 8 14.17 23.48 -3.16
CA ASP A 8 14.46 22.25 -3.89
C ASP A 8 14.78 21.08 -2.93
N ILE A 9 15.54 21.35 -1.87
CA ILE A 9 15.83 20.35 -0.84
C ILE A 9 14.54 19.90 -0.13
N LEU A 10 13.70 20.86 0.28
CA LEU A 10 12.45 20.56 0.97
C LEU A 10 11.47 19.79 0.08
N ASP A 11 11.38 20.14 -1.19
CA ASP A 11 10.55 19.43 -2.17
C ASP A 11 11.04 17.99 -2.37
N ASP A 12 12.36 17.80 -2.48
CA ASP A 12 12.97 16.48 -2.62
C ASP A 12 12.70 15.62 -1.37
N VAL A 13 12.94 16.17 -0.18
CA VAL A 13 12.66 15.49 1.09
C VAL A 13 11.20 15.06 1.17
N LYS A 14 10.29 15.98 0.90
CA LYS A 14 8.85 15.72 0.92
C LYS A 14 8.48 14.61 -0.06
N ASN A 15 8.94 14.69 -1.29
CA ASN A 15 8.63 13.71 -2.33
C ASN A 15 9.15 12.32 -1.97
N ARG A 16 10.37 12.23 -1.45
CA ARG A 16 10.98 10.96 -1.04
C ARG A 16 10.24 10.34 0.14
N MET A 17 9.90 11.14 1.14
CA MET A 17 9.12 10.66 2.31
C MET A 17 7.73 10.20 1.88
N GLN A 18 7.07 10.96 1.03
CA GLN A 18 5.75 10.63 0.51
C GLN A 18 5.74 9.30 -0.27
N LYS A 19 6.76 9.09 -1.10
CA LYS A 19 6.93 7.82 -1.83
C LYS A 19 7.13 6.64 -0.90
N SER A 20 7.88 6.81 0.19
CA SER A 20 8.05 5.76 1.20
C SER A 20 6.73 5.39 1.87
N VAL A 21 5.91 6.39 2.21
CA VAL A 21 4.58 6.17 2.80
C VAL A 21 3.65 5.49 1.80
N GLN A 22 3.66 5.92 0.54
CA GLN A 22 2.85 5.32 -0.52
C GLN A 22 3.23 3.85 -0.76
N ALA A 23 4.52 3.53 -0.73
CA ALA A 23 4.99 2.16 -0.86
C ALA A 23 4.49 1.29 0.29
N LEU A 24 4.51 1.82 1.52
CA LEU A 24 3.97 1.11 2.69
C LEU A 24 2.46 0.90 2.56
N ALA A 25 1.71 1.91 2.11
CA ALA A 25 0.27 1.81 1.89
C ALA A 25 -0.04 0.70 0.89
N LYS A 26 0.72 0.63 -0.19
CA LYS A 26 0.58 -0.42 -1.20
C LYS A 26 0.88 -1.81 -0.61
N ASP A 27 1.96 -1.94 0.16
CA ASP A 27 2.30 -3.20 0.83
C ASP A 27 1.18 -3.64 1.78
N PHE A 28 0.57 -2.72 2.50
CA PHE A 28 -0.52 -3.04 3.42
C PHE A 28 -1.77 -3.56 2.70
N THR A 29 -2.01 -3.15 1.47
CA THR A 29 -3.14 -3.66 0.69
C THR A 29 -3.00 -5.13 0.32
N THR A 30 -1.76 -5.64 0.29
CA THR A 30 -1.49 -7.05 -0.04
C THR A 30 -1.69 -7.98 1.14
N ILE A 31 -1.80 -7.46 2.36
CA ILE A 31 -1.94 -8.25 3.57
C ILE A 31 -3.42 -8.59 3.78
N ARG A 32 -3.72 -9.88 3.87
CA ARG A 32 -5.09 -10.36 4.05
C ARG A 32 -5.56 -10.08 5.46
N THR A 33 -6.74 -9.47 5.57
CA THR A 33 -7.37 -9.15 6.85
C THR A 33 -8.47 -10.13 7.23
N GLY A 34 -8.78 -11.10 6.34
CA GLY A 34 -9.94 -11.97 6.48
C GLY A 34 -11.23 -11.33 5.95
N ARG A 35 -11.15 -10.10 5.46
CA ARG A 35 -12.28 -9.40 4.87
C ARG A 35 -12.19 -9.44 3.35
N ALA A 36 -13.31 -9.68 2.68
CA ALA A 36 -13.40 -9.66 1.23
C ALA A 36 -13.11 -8.26 0.69
N ASN A 37 -12.20 -8.19 -0.30
CA ASN A 37 -11.83 -6.94 -0.96
C ASN A 37 -11.58 -7.24 -2.45
N PRO A 38 -12.21 -6.50 -3.38
CA PRO A 38 -11.97 -6.70 -4.81
C PRO A 38 -10.49 -6.58 -5.22
N ALA A 39 -9.71 -5.78 -4.48
CA ALA A 39 -8.27 -5.61 -4.74
C ALA A 39 -7.46 -6.91 -4.63
N ILE A 40 -7.97 -7.94 -3.96
CA ILE A 40 -7.33 -9.26 -3.90
C ILE A 40 -7.06 -9.81 -5.30
N PHE A 41 -7.93 -9.45 -6.27
CA PHE A 41 -7.87 -9.98 -7.63
C PHE A 41 -7.14 -9.06 -8.63
N ASP A 42 -6.50 -7.99 -8.18
CA ASP A 42 -5.86 -6.99 -9.06
C ASP A 42 -4.79 -7.61 -9.96
N ASN A 43 -4.11 -8.66 -9.51
CA ASN A 43 -3.05 -9.33 -10.26
C ASN A 43 -3.53 -10.59 -10.99
N VAL A 44 -4.81 -10.91 -10.94
CA VAL A 44 -5.38 -12.08 -11.61
C VAL A 44 -5.61 -11.73 -13.09
N LYS A 45 -5.02 -12.52 -13.97
CA LYS A 45 -5.16 -12.41 -15.43
C LYS A 45 -6.02 -13.54 -15.96
N VAL A 46 -6.98 -13.19 -16.79
CA VAL A 46 -7.91 -14.13 -17.41
C VAL A 46 -7.57 -14.25 -18.89
N GLU A 47 -7.39 -15.49 -19.37
CA GLU A 47 -7.20 -15.76 -20.79
C GLU A 47 -8.57 -15.76 -21.49
N THR A 48 -8.80 -14.77 -22.32
CA THR A 48 -10.04 -14.63 -23.07
C THR A 48 -9.80 -13.87 -24.37
N TYR A 49 -10.56 -14.20 -25.40
CA TYR A 49 -10.42 -13.60 -26.74
C TYR A 49 -8.99 -13.66 -27.32
N GLY A 50 -8.25 -14.73 -26.96
CA GLY A 50 -6.87 -14.92 -27.45
C GLY A 50 -5.81 -14.07 -26.77
N THR A 51 -6.15 -13.40 -25.67
CA THR A 51 -5.22 -12.55 -24.93
C THR A 51 -5.46 -12.66 -23.41
N GLU A 52 -4.52 -12.19 -22.62
CA GLU A 52 -4.68 -12.06 -21.17
C GLU A 52 -5.27 -10.70 -20.84
N MET A 53 -6.33 -10.67 -20.04
CA MET A 53 -6.98 -9.45 -19.57
C MET A 53 -7.08 -9.46 -18.05
N PRO A 54 -6.96 -8.29 -17.40
CA PRO A 54 -7.23 -8.20 -15.96
C PRO A 54 -8.67 -8.64 -15.66
N LEU A 55 -8.88 -9.31 -14.54
CA LEU A 55 -10.22 -9.80 -14.15
C LEU A 55 -11.26 -8.67 -14.12
N ASN A 56 -10.91 -7.49 -13.66
CA ASN A 56 -11.83 -6.35 -13.60
C ASN A 56 -12.21 -5.77 -14.97
N GLN A 57 -11.56 -6.21 -16.03
CA GLN A 57 -11.89 -5.83 -17.42
C GLN A 57 -12.84 -6.82 -18.09
N VAL A 58 -13.16 -7.94 -17.47
CA VAL A 58 -14.05 -8.98 -18.02
C VAL A 58 -15.21 -9.33 -17.10
N ALA A 59 -15.21 -8.81 -15.87
CA ALA A 59 -16.24 -9.13 -14.88
C ALA A 59 -16.41 -7.98 -13.87
N THR A 60 -17.58 -7.96 -13.26
CA THR A 60 -17.85 -7.12 -12.09
C THR A 60 -17.54 -7.91 -10.84
N ILE A 61 -16.73 -7.33 -9.95
CA ILE A 61 -16.35 -7.93 -8.68
C ILE A 61 -17.04 -7.15 -7.56
N SER A 62 -17.81 -7.84 -6.73
CA SER A 62 -18.51 -7.22 -5.60
C SER A 62 -18.31 -8.03 -4.34
N CYS A 63 -18.49 -7.39 -3.19
CA CYS A 63 -18.37 -8.01 -1.86
C CYS A 63 -19.64 -7.72 -1.08
N PRO A 64 -20.73 -8.50 -1.31
CA PRO A 64 -22.01 -8.27 -0.66
C PRO A 64 -22.00 -8.57 0.83
N GLU A 65 -21.03 -9.35 1.30
CA GLU A 65 -20.83 -9.72 2.70
C GLU A 65 -19.35 -9.59 3.05
N PRO A 66 -19.00 -9.44 4.34
CA PRO A 66 -17.60 -9.20 4.74
C PRO A 66 -16.59 -10.27 4.28
N ARG A 67 -17.05 -11.52 4.07
CA ARG A 67 -16.18 -12.61 3.61
C ARG A 67 -16.68 -13.28 2.34
N LEU A 68 -17.52 -12.62 1.57
CA LEU A 68 -18.03 -13.17 0.31
C LEU A 68 -17.68 -12.28 -0.85
N VAL A 69 -17.04 -12.85 -1.85
CA VAL A 69 -16.78 -12.20 -3.13
C VAL A 69 -17.70 -12.81 -4.18
N VAL A 70 -18.37 -11.96 -4.95
CA VAL A 70 -19.17 -12.38 -6.11
C VAL A 70 -18.53 -11.81 -7.36
N ILE A 71 -18.25 -12.69 -8.32
CA ILE A 71 -17.70 -12.31 -9.62
C ILE A 71 -18.73 -12.61 -10.68
N GLN A 72 -19.21 -11.57 -11.35
CA GLN A 72 -20.19 -11.68 -12.42
C GLN A 72 -19.52 -11.34 -13.75
N PRO A 73 -19.32 -12.33 -14.64
CA PRO A 73 -18.73 -12.06 -15.95
C PRO A 73 -19.69 -11.24 -16.80
N TRP A 74 -19.14 -10.31 -17.56
CA TRP A 74 -19.95 -9.54 -18.53
C TRP A 74 -20.37 -10.39 -19.72
N ASP A 75 -19.56 -11.42 -20.02
CA ASP A 75 -19.84 -12.44 -21.03
C ASP A 75 -19.79 -13.81 -20.34
N ARG A 76 -20.92 -14.51 -20.31
CA ARG A 76 -21.02 -15.84 -19.66
C ARG A 76 -20.07 -16.88 -20.22
N THR A 77 -19.65 -16.73 -21.47
CA THR A 77 -18.69 -17.65 -22.08
C THR A 77 -17.31 -17.59 -21.41
N ASN A 78 -17.01 -16.51 -20.68
CA ASN A 78 -15.76 -16.34 -19.95
C ASN A 78 -15.77 -16.97 -18.55
N LEU A 79 -16.91 -17.49 -18.09
CA LEU A 79 -17.07 -18.01 -16.73
C LEU A 79 -16.03 -19.08 -16.39
N GLY A 80 -15.83 -20.05 -17.29
CA GLY A 80 -14.83 -21.11 -17.12
C GLY A 80 -13.41 -20.59 -17.10
N ALA A 81 -13.10 -19.61 -17.94
CA ALA A 81 -11.77 -18.99 -17.99
C ALA A 81 -11.45 -18.23 -16.72
N ILE A 82 -12.46 -17.53 -16.15
CA ILE A 82 -12.33 -16.81 -14.87
C ILE A 82 -12.08 -17.80 -13.72
N GLU A 83 -12.87 -18.85 -13.64
CA GLU A 83 -12.72 -19.91 -12.64
C GLU A 83 -11.30 -20.51 -12.69
N LYS A 84 -10.83 -20.85 -13.89
CA LYS A 84 -9.49 -21.39 -14.11
C LYS A 84 -8.39 -20.42 -13.68
N ALA A 85 -8.55 -19.14 -13.98
CA ALA A 85 -7.60 -18.10 -13.58
C ALA A 85 -7.48 -17.96 -12.06
N ILE A 86 -8.59 -18.06 -11.35
CA ILE A 86 -8.63 -18.02 -9.89
C ILE A 86 -7.96 -19.24 -9.29
N LEU A 87 -8.24 -20.43 -9.82
CA LEU A 87 -7.61 -21.68 -9.37
C LEU A 87 -6.10 -21.70 -9.59
N LYS A 88 -5.63 -21.09 -10.67
CA LYS A 88 -4.19 -21.00 -10.98
C LYS A 88 -3.48 -19.91 -10.20
N SER A 89 -4.21 -18.97 -9.61
CA SER A 89 -3.63 -17.89 -8.83
C SER A 89 -3.05 -18.40 -7.50
N ASN A 90 -2.11 -17.65 -6.93
CA ASN A 90 -1.51 -17.99 -5.64
C ASN A 90 -2.39 -17.59 -4.45
N LEU A 91 -3.66 -17.28 -4.69
CA LEU A 91 -4.57 -16.79 -3.65
C LEU A 91 -5.12 -17.90 -2.73
N SER A 92 -4.98 -19.16 -3.13
CA SER A 92 -5.50 -20.31 -2.38
C SER A 92 -7.00 -20.20 -2.08
N LEU A 93 -7.76 -19.69 -3.06
CA LEU A 93 -9.20 -19.52 -2.96
C LEU A 93 -9.93 -20.58 -3.80
N THR A 94 -11.10 -21.01 -3.32
CA THR A 94 -11.92 -21.99 -4.02
C THR A 94 -13.14 -21.30 -4.63
N PRO A 95 -13.18 -21.15 -5.97
CA PRO A 95 -14.35 -20.58 -6.63
C PRO A 95 -15.50 -21.58 -6.72
N ASN A 96 -16.71 -21.12 -6.45
CA ASN A 96 -17.95 -21.89 -6.65
C ASN A 96 -18.71 -21.29 -7.83
N ASN A 97 -18.79 -22.03 -8.93
CA ASN A 97 -19.44 -21.64 -10.17
C ASN A 97 -20.85 -22.24 -10.22
N ASP A 98 -21.87 -21.39 -10.25
CA ASP A 98 -23.27 -21.83 -10.35
C ASP A 98 -23.82 -21.78 -11.80
N GLY A 99 -22.96 -21.54 -12.78
CA GLY A 99 -23.32 -21.40 -14.18
C GLY A 99 -23.62 -19.95 -14.63
N ASN A 100 -23.75 -19.02 -13.69
CA ASN A 100 -24.02 -17.60 -13.95
C ASN A 100 -23.00 -16.69 -13.32
N ILE A 101 -22.63 -16.96 -12.08
CA ILE A 101 -21.66 -16.18 -11.30
C ILE A 101 -20.71 -17.12 -10.57
N ILE A 102 -19.62 -16.53 -10.09
CA ILE A 102 -18.66 -17.23 -9.24
C ILE A 102 -18.74 -16.60 -7.85
N ARG A 103 -18.94 -17.45 -6.85
CA ARG A 103 -18.90 -17.07 -5.43
C ARG A 103 -17.62 -17.60 -4.80
N ILE A 104 -16.95 -16.75 -4.04
CA ILE A 104 -15.72 -17.11 -3.32
C ILE A 104 -15.90 -16.74 -1.86
N GLN A 105 -15.88 -17.75 -1.00
CA GLN A 105 -15.88 -17.53 0.44
C GLN A 105 -14.45 -17.30 0.90
N ILE A 106 -14.18 -16.14 1.50
CA ILE A 106 -12.87 -15.82 2.05
C ILE A 106 -12.74 -16.51 3.41
N PRO A 107 -11.69 -17.34 3.61
CA PRO A 107 -11.49 -18.01 4.88
C PRO A 107 -11.25 -17.03 6.02
N GLU A 108 -11.79 -17.34 7.19
CA GLU A 108 -11.52 -16.58 8.40
C GLU A 108 -10.06 -16.74 8.80
N LEU A 109 -9.44 -15.64 9.26
CA LEU A 109 -8.08 -15.68 9.76
C LEU A 109 -8.07 -16.36 11.14
N THR A 110 -7.15 -17.29 11.33
CA THR A 110 -6.89 -17.87 12.65
C THR A 110 -6.23 -16.82 13.55
N GLU A 111 -6.33 -17.01 14.87
CA GLU A 111 -5.67 -16.14 15.83
C GLU A 111 -4.15 -16.09 15.62
N GLU A 112 -3.53 -17.23 15.32
CA GLU A 112 -2.10 -17.31 14.98
C GLU A 112 -1.74 -16.47 13.77
N ARG A 113 -2.54 -16.57 12.70
CA ARG A 113 -2.32 -15.80 11.47
C ARG A 113 -2.46 -14.30 11.70
N ARG A 114 -3.42 -13.90 12.51
CA ARG A 114 -3.60 -12.48 12.89
C ARG A 114 -2.35 -11.95 13.59
N LYS A 115 -1.81 -12.69 14.55
CA LYS A 115 -0.59 -12.31 15.27
C LYS A 115 0.60 -12.20 14.33
N GLU A 116 0.77 -13.12 13.40
CA GLU A 116 1.83 -13.07 12.39
C GLU A 116 1.71 -11.84 11.51
N TYR A 117 0.52 -11.51 11.04
CA TYR A 117 0.28 -10.34 10.20
C TYR A 117 0.50 -9.03 10.95
N VAL A 118 0.08 -8.94 12.19
CA VAL A 118 0.33 -7.76 13.04
C VAL A 118 1.82 -7.55 13.21
N LYS A 119 2.57 -8.60 13.47
CA LYS A 119 4.03 -8.54 13.60
C LYS A 119 4.68 -8.06 12.29
N MET A 120 4.22 -8.59 11.16
CA MET A 120 4.71 -8.20 9.83
C MET A 120 4.44 -6.73 9.55
N ILE A 121 3.23 -6.25 9.86
CA ILE A 121 2.83 -4.85 9.68
C ILE A 121 3.70 -3.92 10.50
N LYS A 122 3.93 -4.25 11.76
CA LYS A 122 4.78 -3.44 12.64
C LYS A 122 6.21 -3.37 12.15
N GLN A 123 6.74 -4.47 11.62
CA GLN A 123 8.08 -4.50 11.05
C GLN A 123 8.18 -3.63 9.79
N LYS A 124 7.20 -3.75 8.88
CA LYS A 124 7.16 -2.91 7.68
C LYS A 124 7.02 -1.43 8.00
N ALA A 125 6.23 -1.11 9.02
CA ALA A 125 6.08 0.27 9.51
C ALA A 125 7.40 0.80 10.07
N GLU A 126 8.11 0.02 10.86
CA GLU A 126 9.40 0.42 11.42
C GLU A 126 10.43 0.65 10.32
N ASP A 127 10.48 -0.22 9.32
CA ASP A 127 11.38 -0.07 8.17
C ASP A 127 11.07 1.22 7.40
N CYS A 128 9.80 1.57 7.24
CA CYS A 128 9.39 2.82 6.61
C CYS A 128 9.82 4.04 7.43
N LYS A 129 9.65 3.99 8.76
CA LYS A 129 10.12 5.07 9.65
C LYS A 129 11.62 5.26 9.57
N VAL A 130 12.39 4.18 9.49
CA VAL A 130 13.85 4.23 9.30
C VAL A 130 14.18 4.92 7.98
N ALA A 131 13.48 4.57 6.90
CA ALA A 131 13.67 5.22 5.60
C ALA A 131 13.39 6.72 5.67
N ILE A 132 12.31 7.13 6.35
CA ILE A 132 11.95 8.53 6.54
C ILE A 132 13.05 9.27 7.32
N ARG A 133 13.58 8.68 8.39
CA ARG A 133 14.68 9.27 9.17
C ARG A 133 15.96 9.42 8.36
N ASN A 134 16.25 8.46 7.48
CA ASN A 134 17.42 8.55 6.58
C ASN A 134 17.24 9.70 5.59
N ILE A 135 16.04 9.89 5.05
CA ILE A 135 15.73 11.02 4.17
C ILE A 135 15.91 12.34 4.93
N ARG A 136 15.46 12.42 6.17
CA ARG A 136 15.69 13.58 7.04
C ARG A 136 17.18 13.90 7.18
N ARG A 137 18.02 12.89 7.44
CA ARG A 137 19.46 13.07 7.54
C ARG A 137 20.06 13.65 6.27
N ASP A 138 19.66 13.10 5.12
CA ASP A 138 20.14 13.58 3.83
C ASP A 138 19.77 15.06 3.62
N GLY A 139 18.54 15.43 3.92
CA GLY A 139 18.07 16.81 3.84
C GLY A 139 18.82 17.73 4.80
N ASN A 140 19.01 17.29 6.04
CA ASN A 140 19.76 18.06 7.02
C ASN A 140 21.21 18.27 6.60
N ASP A 141 21.85 17.25 6.05
CA ASP A 141 23.23 17.35 5.57
C ASP A 141 23.36 18.33 4.41
N MET A 142 22.41 18.31 3.47
CA MET A 142 22.39 19.26 2.36
C MET A 142 22.24 20.72 2.84
N ILE A 143 21.37 20.95 3.82
CA ILE A 143 21.14 22.27 4.40
C ILE A 143 22.41 22.75 5.13
N LYS A 144 23.04 21.88 5.93
CA LYS A 144 24.29 22.21 6.64
C LYS A 144 25.43 22.51 5.68
N ASP A 145 25.51 21.83 4.55
CA ASP A 145 26.50 22.10 3.52
C ASP A 145 26.30 23.49 2.89
N LEU A 146 25.06 23.89 2.62
CA LEU A 146 24.75 25.24 2.14
C LEU A 146 25.13 26.33 3.16
N GLU A 147 24.93 26.07 4.44
CA GLU A 147 25.35 26.98 5.51
C GLU A 147 26.88 27.11 5.58
N LYS A 148 27.60 26.00 5.51
CA LYS A 148 29.07 25.98 5.53
C LYS A 148 29.65 26.73 4.36
N SER A 149 29.08 26.58 3.15
CA SER A 149 29.50 27.29 1.97
C SER A 149 29.02 28.73 1.90
N LYS A 150 28.27 29.17 2.89
CA LYS A 150 27.69 30.51 3.03
C LYS A 150 26.70 30.87 1.91
N ASP A 151 26.12 29.86 1.28
CA ASP A 151 25.04 30.06 0.30
C ASP A 151 23.72 30.47 0.98
N ILE A 152 23.58 30.11 2.25
CA ILE A 152 22.45 30.49 3.11
C ILE A 152 22.96 31.00 4.46
N SER A 153 22.15 31.82 5.12
CA SER A 153 22.47 32.31 6.47
C SER A 153 22.22 31.23 7.52
N GLU A 154 22.74 31.46 8.73
CA GLU A 154 22.51 30.61 9.89
C GLU A 154 21.01 30.54 10.25
N ASP A 155 20.28 31.67 10.17
CA ASP A 155 18.85 31.72 10.42
C ASP A 155 18.04 30.96 9.35
N GLU A 156 18.42 31.09 8.10
CA GLU A 156 17.80 30.34 6.99
C GLU A 156 18.02 28.84 7.15
N ALA A 157 19.22 28.43 7.56
CA ALA A 157 19.53 27.03 7.83
C ALA A 157 18.68 26.47 8.97
N LYS A 158 18.56 27.21 10.07
CA LYS A 158 17.75 26.82 11.22
C LYS A 158 16.28 26.62 10.84
N ASN A 159 15.71 27.57 10.08
CA ASN A 159 14.33 27.48 9.63
C ASN A 159 14.12 26.28 8.69
N ALA A 160 15.09 26.01 7.80
CA ALA A 160 15.02 24.89 6.89
C ALA A 160 15.10 23.54 7.63
N LEU A 161 15.97 23.43 8.64
CA LEU A 161 16.06 22.24 9.48
C LEU A 161 14.75 22.01 10.24
N ASP A 162 14.11 23.05 10.73
CA ASP A 162 12.81 22.97 11.39
C ASP A 162 11.72 22.48 10.43
N GLU A 163 11.75 22.93 9.17
CA GLU A 163 10.80 22.46 8.14
C GLU A 163 11.00 20.98 7.81
N VAL A 164 12.25 20.53 7.73
CA VAL A 164 12.56 19.09 7.55
C VAL A 164 12.00 18.27 8.71
N GLN A 165 12.15 18.79 9.94
CA GLN A 165 11.62 18.10 11.12
C GLN A 165 10.09 18.03 11.09
N LYS A 166 9.41 19.08 10.67
CA LYS A 166 7.95 19.09 10.52
C LYS A 166 7.48 18.06 9.50
N LEU A 167 8.17 17.97 8.37
CA LEU A 167 7.90 16.94 7.35
C LEU A 167 8.09 15.54 7.92
N THR A 168 9.17 15.33 8.65
CA THR A 168 9.46 14.05 9.30
C THR A 168 8.32 13.64 10.24
N ASP A 169 7.92 14.55 11.12
CA ASP A 169 6.85 14.30 12.09
C ASP A 169 5.53 13.99 11.40
N LYS A 170 5.21 14.72 10.34
CA LYS A 170 4.00 14.50 9.55
C LYS A 170 3.96 13.08 8.97
N PHE A 171 5.03 12.66 8.30
CA PHE A 171 5.06 11.37 7.62
C PHE A 171 5.19 10.20 8.59
N VAL A 172 5.94 10.36 9.67
CA VAL A 172 5.98 9.35 10.75
C VAL A 172 4.59 9.18 11.37
N GLY A 173 3.86 10.29 11.58
CA GLY A 173 2.48 10.26 12.07
C GLY A 173 1.53 9.53 11.11
N GLU A 174 1.68 9.75 9.81
CA GLU A 174 0.89 9.03 8.79
C GLU A 174 1.17 7.52 8.83
N VAL A 175 2.44 7.13 8.94
CA VAL A 175 2.83 5.72 9.07
C VAL A 175 2.19 5.09 10.30
N GLN A 176 2.21 5.79 11.43
CA GLN A 176 1.62 5.28 12.66
C GLN A 176 0.10 5.11 12.54
N MET A 177 -0.58 6.08 11.95
CA MET A 177 -2.03 6.02 11.73
C MET A 177 -2.41 4.85 10.82
N MET A 178 -1.71 4.68 9.70
CA MET A 178 -1.94 3.57 8.77
C MET A 178 -1.74 2.22 9.44
N THR A 179 -0.70 2.13 10.28
CA THR A 179 -0.35 0.89 10.99
C THR A 179 -1.41 0.54 12.02
N ASP A 180 -1.85 1.52 12.81
CA ASP A 180 -2.90 1.33 13.82
C ASP A 180 -4.23 0.91 13.17
N ASN A 181 -4.58 1.56 12.06
CA ASN A 181 -5.81 1.23 11.33
C ASN A 181 -5.76 -0.19 10.75
N LYS A 182 -4.62 -0.59 10.19
CA LYS A 182 -4.46 -1.93 9.63
C LYS A 182 -4.48 -2.99 10.71
N GLU A 183 -3.85 -2.74 11.85
CA GLU A 183 -3.89 -3.64 13.00
C GLU A 183 -5.33 -3.85 13.49
N LYS A 184 -6.10 -2.78 13.64
CA LYS A 184 -7.52 -2.87 14.01
C LYS A 184 -8.32 -3.68 13.00
N GLU A 185 -8.09 -3.46 11.72
CA GLU A 185 -8.76 -4.20 10.65
C GLU A 185 -8.49 -5.71 10.75
N ILE A 186 -7.24 -6.09 11.01
CA ILE A 186 -6.86 -7.50 11.17
C ILE A 186 -7.48 -8.11 12.43
N MET A 187 -7.50 -7.37 13.52
CA MET A 187 -7.94 -7.89 14.82
C MET A 187 -9.47 -7.85 15.01
N SER A 188 -10.20 -7.12 14.17
CA SER A 188 -11.64 -6.89 14.33
C SER A 188 -12.54 -7.99 13.73
N LEU A 189 -11.98 -8.99 13.07
CA LEU A 189 -12.76 -10.05 12.40
C LEU A 189 -12.65 -11.41 13.07
#